data_b45268fd61439fedaac636f7ac03c6ab
#
_entry.id   b45268fd61439fedaac636f7ac03c6ab
#
_cell.length_a   1.000
_cell.length_b   1.000
_cell.length_c   1.000
_cell.angle_alpha   90.00
_cell.angle_beta   90.00
_cell.angle_gamma   90.00
#
_symmetry.space_group_name_H-M   'P 1'
#
loop_
_entity.id
_entity.type
_entity.pdbx_description
1 polymer ?
#
loop_
_entity_poly.entity_id
_entity_poly.type
_entity_poly.pdbx_seq_one_letter_code
_entity_poly.pdbx_strand_id
1 'polypeptide(L)'
;LDDHRDIFTAFGGHAGAAGMTLPEENLGQLSEVLCQYVYDNDIDTSAKNTLHLDEELQLSELSLDTIKSLEKLAPFGMDNKKPVFWLHDITVTQARTMGQNGAHLKFKVKQGKDSFDVVAFNKGNLLQEFQQAQGLELAVTLSVNVWNGQTTLQLMLEDARVDGVQLFDFRSKNISLPEGLPTVEEAADTEPAVVLNTLPDSATELKAWFEGKAFQAIYFKNNIKEAYY
;
A
#
# COMPACT_ATOMS: atom_id res chain seq x y z
N LEU A 1 -16.77 -19.55 18.21
CA LEU A 1 -17.96 -18.82 18.67
C LEU A 1 -18.96 -19.74 19.38
N ASP A 2 -19.15 -20.94 18.89
CA ASP A 2 -20.10 -21.91 19.50
C ASP A 2 -19.79 -22.26 20.95
N ASP A 3 -18.51 -22.32 21.33
CA ASP A 3 -18.06 -22.64 22.68
C ASP A 3 -18.29 -21.50 23.70
N HIS A 4 -18.61 -20.31 23.20
CA HIS A 4 -18.79 -19.08 23.98
C HIS A 4 -20.13 -18.37 23.63
N ARG A 5 -21.21 -19.17 23.49
CA ARG A 5 -22.54 -18.65 23.11
C ARG A 5 -23.11 -17.64 24.08
N ASP A 6 -22.71 -17.72 25.33
CA ASP A 6 -23.12 -16.82 26.42
C ASP A 6 -22.67 -15.37 26.22
N ILE A 7 -21.63 -15.12 25.43
CA ILE A 7 -21.13 -13.78 25.10
C ILE A 7 -22.06 -13.07 24.11
N PHE A 8 -22.78 -13.82 23.26
CA PHE A 8 -23.49 -13.28 22.10
C PHE A 8 -24.99 -13.30 22.29
N THR A 9 -25.69 -12.27 21.77
CA THR A 9 -27.14 -12.29 21.58
C THR A 9 -27.51 -13.03 20.29
N ALA A 10 -26.67 -12.89 19.26
CA ALA A 10 -26.80 -13.59 17.99
C ALA A 10 -25.44 -13.69 17.31
N PHE A 11 -25.19 -14.79 16.61
CA PHE A 11 -24.04 -14.91 15.73
C PHE A 11 -24.33 -15.90 14.61
N GLY A 12 -23.56 -15.80 13.53
CA GLY A 12 -23.62 -16.72 12.40
C GLY A 12 -22.55 -16.38 11.38
N GLY A 13 -22.27 -17.32 10.48
CA GLY A 13 -21.25 -17.10 9.46
C GLY A 13 -20.85 -18.39 8.75
N HIS A 14 -19.77 -18.27 8.01
CA HIS A 14 -19.11 -19.37 7.31
C HIS A 14 -17.57 -19.17 7.41
N ALA A 15 -16.78 -20.07 6.84
CA ALA A 15 -15.32 -20.03 6.95
C ALA A 15 -14.66 -18.70 6.55
N GLY A 16 -15.28 -17.91 5.69
CA GLY A 16 -14.73 -16.64 5.19
C GLY A 16 -15.27 -15.39 5.88
N ALA A 17 -16.36 -15.47 6.65
CA ALA A 17 -16.92 -14.30 7.36
C ALA A 17 -17.88 -14.72 8.45
N ALA A 18 -17.83 -14.03 9.59
CA ALA A 18 -18.80 -14.20 10.68
C ALA A 18 -19.37 -12.85 11.10
N GLY A 19 -20.66 -12.82 11.37
CA GLY A 19 -21.36 -11.67 11.96
C GLY A 19 -21.82 -12.02 13.35
N MET A 20 -21.79 -11.04 14.28
CA MET A 20 -22.21 -11.25 15.65
C MET A 20 -22.86 -10.00 16.24
N THR A 21 -23.73 -10.21 17.20
CA THR A 21 -24.33 -9.18 18.04
C THR A 21 -24.09 -9.57 19.49
N LEU A 22 -23.58 -8.63 20.30
CA LEU A 22 -23.31 -8.84 21.71
C LEU A 22 -23.57 -7.55 22.51
N PRO A 23 -23.87 -7.64 23.82
CA PRO A 23 -23.89 -6.49 24.71
C PRO A 23 -22.52 -5.82 24.79
N GLU A 24 -22.50 -4.48 24.92
CA GLU A 24 -21.25 -3.71 25.01
C GLU A 24 -20.35 -4.16 26.16
N GLU A 25 -20.95 -4.55 27.28
CA GLU A 25 -20.25 -5.08 28.47
C GLU A 25 -19.47 -6.37 28.18
N ASN A 26 -19.81 -7.12 27.14
CA ASN A 26 -19.14 -8.37 26.77
C ASN A 26 -17.96 -8.16 25.78
N LEU A 27 -17.70 -6.94 25.32
CA LEU A 27 -16.59 -6.66 24.39
C LEU A 27 -15.22 -7.04 24.94
N GLY A 28 -14.98 -6.79 26.23
CA GLY A 28 -13.74 -7.18 26.90
C GLY A 28 -13.55 -8.69 26.91
N GLN A 29 -14.60 -9.43 27.29
CA GLN A 29 -14.59 -10.89 27.32
C GLN A 29 -14.40 -11.49 25.93
N LEU A 30 -15.03 -10.91 24.88
CA LEU A 30 -14.82 -11.33 23.50
C LEU A 30 -13.37 -11.19 23.09
N SER A 31 -12.72 -10.06 23.41
CA SER A 31 -11.33 -9.80 23.09
C SER A 31 -10.41 -10.84 23.76
N GLU A 32 -10.63 -11.13 25.03
CA GLU A 32 -9.84 -12.13 25.77
C GLU A 32 -9.98 -13.53 25.16
N VAL A 33 -11.21 -13.94 24.85
CA VAL A 33 -11.49 -15.25 24.25
C VAL A 33 -10.85 -15.40 22.88
N LEU A 34 -10.91 -14.34 22.03
CA LEU A 34 -10.28 -14.37 20.72
C LEU A 34 -8.76 -14.42 20.81
N CYS A 35 -8.15 -13.64 21.70
CA CYS A 35 -6.70 -13.69 21.94
C CYS A 35 -6.26 -15.07 22.45
N GLN A 36 -7.01 -15.64 23.40
CA GLN A 36 -6.73 -16.98 23.93
C GLN A 36 -6.84 -18.05 22.83
N TYR A 37 -7.89 -17.96 21.99
CA TYR A 37 -8.07 -18.88 20.87
C TYR A 37 -6.91 -18.84 19.88
N VAL A 38 -6.43 -17.63 19.54
CA VAL A 38 -5.25 -17.44 18.66
C VAL A 38 -4.02 -18.11 19.27
N TYR A 39 -3.80 -17.91 20.56
CA TYR A 39 -2.68 -18.49 21.30
C TYR A 39 -2.75 -20.02 21.38
N ASP A 40 -3.90 -20.57 21.78
CA ASP A 40 -4.09 -22.01 21.98
C ASP A 40 -4.02 -22.82 20.68
N ASN A 41 -4.33 -22.17 19.54
CA ASN A 41 -4.29 -22.81 18.22
C ASN A 41 -3.03 -22.46 17.41
N ASP A 42 -2.06 -21.79 18.01
CA ASP A 42 -0.80 -21.38 17.36
C ASP A 42 -1.03 -20.69 16.02
N ILE A 43 -2.05 -19.78 15.98
CA ILE A 43 -2.42 -19.07 14.75
C ILE A 43 -1.38 -18.00 14.47
N ASP A 44 -0.68 -18.14 13.35
CA ASP A 44 0.27 -17.14 12.89
C ASP A 44 -0.45 -15.85 12.48
N THR A 45 -0.44 -14.87 13.38
CA THR A 45 -0.97 -13.52 13.13
C THR A 45 0.03 -12.61 12.41
N SER A 46 1.28 -13.07 12.23
CA SER A 46 2.31 -12.34 11.48
C SER A 46 2.29 -12.64 9.98
N ALA A 47 1.46 -13.59 9.56
CA ALA A 47 1.35 -13.97 8.16
C ALA A 47 1.00 -12.76 7.30
N LYS A 48 1.92 -12.37 6.44
CA LYS A 48 1.71 -11.26 5.49
C LYS A 48 0.81 -11.74 4.35
N ASN A 49 -0.13 -10.90 3.95
CA ASN A 49 -0.89 -11.16 2.74
C ASN A 49 0.07 -11.25 1.56
N THR A 50 0.03 -12.36 0.83
CA THR A 50 0.84 -12.56 -0.37
C THR A 50 0.01 -12.20 -1.59
N LEU A 51 0.53 -11.31 -2.42
CA LEU A 51 -0.02 -11.02 -3.74
C LEU A 51 0.74 -11.86 -4.77
N HIS A 52 0.01 -12.72 -5.49
CA HIS A 52 0.57 -13.48 -6.59
C HIS A 52 0.55 -12.63 -7.86
N LEU A 53 1.68 -12.58 -8.55
CA LEU A 53 1.84 -11.94 -9.84
C LEU A 53 1.86 -13.03 -10.91
N ASP A 54 1.08 -12.85 -11.96
CA ASP A 54 0.94 -13.85 -13.00
C ASP A 54 2.05 -13.75 -14.05
N GLU A 55 2.47 -12.53 -14.41
CA GLU A 55 3.50 -12.31 -15.42
C GLU A 55 4.14 -10.92 -15.26
N GLU A 56 5.39 -10.79 -15.68
CA GLU A 56 6.05 -9.51 -15.93
C GLU A 56 5.54 -8.91 -17.23
N LEU A 57 5.35 -7.58 -17.26
CA LEU A 57 4.80 -6.91 -18.42
C LEU A 57 5.55 -5.58 -18.69
N GLN A 58 5.96 -5.39 -19.94
CA GLN A 58 6.52 -4.13 -20.39
C GLN A 58 5.40 -3.21 -20.93
N LEU A 59 5.50 -1.90 -20.73
CA LEU A 59 4.48 -0.98 -21.25
C LEU A 59 4.33 -1.05 -22.78
N SER A 60 5.39 -1.40 -23.50
CA SER A 60 5.36 -1.58 -24.96
C SER A 60 4.49 -2.72 -25.44
N GLU A 61 4.15 -3.69 -24.58
CA GLU A 61 3.30 -4.84 -24.88
C GLU A 61 1.82 -4.56 -24.64
N LEU A 62 1.52 -3.41 -24.02
CA LEU A 62 0.16 -3.02 -23.67
C LEU A 62 -0.60 -2.46 -24.89
N SER A 63 -1.72 -3.07 -25.19
CA SER A 63 -2.63 -2.64 -26.24
C SER A 63 -4.08 -3.00 -25.91
N LEU A 64 -5.03 -2.44 -26.62
CA LEU A 64 -6.42 -2.88 -26.51
C LEU A 64 -6.61 -4.35 -26.91
N ASP A 65 -5.78 -4.87 -27.81
CA ASP A 65 -5.84 -6.28 -28.22
C ASP A 65 -5.29 -7.20 -27.12
N THR A 66 -4.34 -6.74 -26.30
CA THR A 66 -3.92 -7.42 -25.08
C THR A 66 -5.11 -7.66 -24.16
N ILE A 67 -5.92 -6.61 -23.90
CA ILE A 67 -7.13 -6.74 -23.06
C ILE A 67 -8.14 -7.71 -23.67
N LYS A 68 -8.43 -7.61 -24.98
CA LYS A 68 -9.35 -8.54 -25.66
C LYS A 68 -8.90 -9.99 -25.55
N SER A 69 -7.60 -10.22 -25.53
CA SER A 69 -7.04 -11.56 -25.36
C SER A 69 -7.24 -12.06 -23.92
N LEU A 70 -7.09 -11.20 -22.92
CA LEU A 70 -7.36 -11.53 -21.53
C LEU A 70 -8.85 -11.76 -21.26
N GLU A 71 -9.75 -11.05 -21.96
CA GLU A 71 -11.19 -11.27 -21.84
C GLU A 71 -11.64 -12.69 -22.20
N LYS A 72 -10.84 -13.44 -22.98
CA LYS A 72 -11.10 -14.86 -23.27
C LYS A 72 -10.97 -15.74 -22.02
N LEU A 73 -10.31 -15.27 -20.97
CA LEU A 73 -10.19 -15.97 -19.70
C LEU A 73 -11.41 -15.73 -18.79
N ALA A 74 -12.32 -14.83 -19.17
CA ALA A 74 -13.52 -14.52 -18.40
C ALA A 74 -14.53 -15.71 -18.42
N PRO A 75 -15.43 -15.80 -17.43
CA PRO A 75 -15.72 -14.82 -16.38
C PRO A 75 -14.71 -14.83 -15.23
N PHE A 76 -14.32 -13.66 -14.77
CA PHE A 76 -13.49 -13.51 -13.58
C PHE A 76 -14.31 -13.54 -12.30
N GLY A 77 -13.77 -14.09 -11.22
CA GLY A 77 -14.43 -14.24 -9.94
C GLY A 77 -13.49 -14.79 -8.86
N MET A 78 -14.06 -15.41 -7.82
CA MET A 78 -13.31 -15.89 -6.65
C MET A 78 -12.23 -16.91 -7.03
N ASP A 79 -12.57 -17.90 -7.86
CA ASP A 79 -11.66 -19.00 -8.27
C ASP A 79 -10.95 -18.75 -9.61
N ASN A 80 -11.26 -17.63 -10.27
CA ASN A 80 -10.64 -17.19 -11.51
C ASN A 80 -10.41 -15.68 -11.45
N LYS A 81 -9.38 -15.27 -10.73
CA LYS A 81 -9.05 -13.85 -10.55
C LYS A 81 -8.56 -13.23 -11.85
N LYS A 82 -8.73 -11.90 -11.98
CA LYS A 82 -8.08 -11.18 -13.07
C LYS A 82 -6.57 -11.33 -12.93
N PRO A 83 -5.83 -11.55 -14.03
CA PRO A 83 -4.38 -11.57 -13.99
C PRO A 83 -3.79 -10.29 -13.45
N VAL A 84 -2.82 -10.43 -12.56
CA VAL A 84 -2.07 -9.33 -11.94
C VAL A 84 -0.66 -9.32 -12.54
N PHE A 85 -0.29 -8.20 -13.11
CA PHE A 85 0.98 -8.03 -13.82
C PHE A 85 1.97 -7.22 -12.99
N TRP A 86 3.23 -7.59 -13.09
CA TRP A 86 4.33 -6.85 -12.50
C TRP A 86 4.93 -5.87 -13.51
N LEU A 87 4.96 -4.59 -13.15
CA LEU A 87 5.63 -3.53 -13.91
C LEU A 87 6.79 -2.98 -13.09
N HIS A 88 7.96 -2.91 -13.67
CA HIS A 88 9.16 -2.32 -13.08
C HIS A 88 9.89 -1.41 -14.08
N ASP A 89 10.97 -0.78 -13.67
CA ASP A 89 11.73 0.18 -14.49
C ASP A 89 10.85 1.31 -15.07
N ILE A 90 9.87 1.75 -14.29
CA ILE A 90 8.92 2.78 -14.65
C ILE A 90 9.21 4.11 -13.95
N THR A 91 8.77 5.19 -14.56
CA THR A 91 8.77 6.52 -13.96
C THR A 91 7.33 6.99 -13.76
N VAL A 92 7.02 7.44 -12.53
CA VAL A 92 5.73 8.04 -12.22
C VAL A 92 5.73 9.51 -12.61
N THR A 93 4.68 9.95 -13.27
CA THR A 93 4.46 11.35 -13.66
C THR A 93 3.01 11.76 -13.46
N GLN A 94 2.76 13.06 -13.34
CA GLN A 94 1.41 13.64 -13.26
C GLN A 94 0.54 13.02 -12.14
N ALA A 95 1.15 12.64 -11.02
CA ALA A 95 0.41 12.12 -9.89
C ALA A 95 -0.48 13.20 -9.26
N ARG A 96 -1.75 12.85 -9.03
CA ARG A 96 -2.75 13.72 -8.41
C ARG A 96 -3.82 12.89 -7.71
N THR A 97 -4.46 13.48 -6.72
CA THR A 97 -5.66 12.90 -6.12
C THR A 97 -6.89 13.08 -7.01
N MET A 98 -7.87 12.19 -6.85
CA MET A 98 -9.17 12.26 -7.51
C MET A 98 -10.28 11.71 -6.61
N GLY A 99 -11.54 11.96 -7.02
CA GLY A 99 -12.71 11.55 -6.25
C GLY A 99 -13.05 12.51 -5.12
N GLN A 100 -14.11 12.21 -4.39
CA GLN A 100 -14.55 13.01 -3.26
C GLN A 100 -13.46 13.02 -2.17
N ASN A 101 -13.12 14.19 -1.65
CA ASN A 101 -12.08 14.40 -0.64
C ASN A 101 -10.68 13.89 -1.04
N GLY A 102 -10.40 13.69 -2.34
CA GLY A 102 -9.11 13.18 -2.79
C GLY A 102 -8.83 11.73 -2.39
N ALA A 103 -9.86 10.91 -2.23
CA ALA A 103 -9.73 9.54 -1.71
C ALA A 103 -8.87 8.63 -2.60
N HIS A 104 -8.81 8.89 -3.88
CA HIS A 104 -8.13 8.03 -4.85
C HIS A 104 -6.91 8.75 -5.44
N LEU A 105 -5.97 7.97 -5.98
CA LEU A 105 -4.79 8.48 -6.67
C LEU A 105 -4.89 8.14 -8.16
N LYS A 106 -4.53 9.09 -9.01
CA LYS A 106 -4.34 8.89 -10.45
C LYS A 106 -2.98 9.44 -10.85
N PHE A 107 -2.23 8.67 -11.63
CA PHE A 107 -0.91 9.06 -12.13
C PHE A 107 -0.65 8.43 -13.51
N LYS A 108 0.44 8.83 -14.13
CA LYS A 108 0.94 8.17 -15.34
C LYS A 108 2.22 7.43 -15.03
N VAL A 109 2.33 6.24 -15.58
CA VAL A 109 3.60 5.50 -15.67
C VAL A 109 4.18 5.68 -17.05
N LYS A 110 5.51 5.78 -17.11
CA LYS A 110 6.27 5.91 -18.34
C LYS A 110 7.43 4.91 -18.34
N GLN A 111 7.61 4.22 -19.47
CA GLN A 111 8.74 3.33 -19.75
C GLN A 111 9.16 3.56 -21.20
N GLY A 112 10.35 4.09 -21.42
CA GLY A 112 10.78 4.51 -22.74
C GLY A 112 9.87 5.56 -23.37
N LYS A 113 9.24 5.22 -24.51
CA LYS A 113 8.29 6.09 -25.23
C LYS A 113 6.83 5.89 -24.81
N ASP A 114 6.54 4.78 -24.13
CA ASP A 114 5.19 4.35 -23.81
C ASP A 114 4.74 4.94 -22.46
N SER A 115 3.46 5.31 -22.38
CA SER A 115 2.89 5.90 -21.18
C SER A 115 1.42 5.55 -21.04
N PHE A 116 1.02 5.14 -19.82
CA PHE A 116 -0.36 4.75 -19.48
C PHE A 116 -0.84 5.40 -18.20
N ASP A 117 -2.14 5.63 -18.13
CA ASP A 117 -2.81 6.08 -16.91
C ASP A 117 -2.93 4.91 -15.93
N VAL A 118 -2.65 5.18 -14.66
CA VAL A 118 -2.87 4.27 -13.53
C VAL A 118 -3.87 4.90 -12.58
N VAL A 119 -4.83 4.11 -12.13
CA VAL A 119 -5.77 4.49 -11.07
C VAL A 119 -5.55 3.59 -9.86
N ALA A 120 -5.44 4.22 -8.69
CA ALA A 120 -5.28 3.57 -7.40
C ALA A 120 -6.42 3.99 -6.47
N PHE A 121 -7.38 3.11 -6.26
CA PHE A 121 -8.50 3.39 -5.37
C PHE A 121 -8.06 3.41 -3.91
N ASN A 122 -8.60 4.36 -3.13
CA ASN A 122 -8.34 4.55 -1.70
C ASN A 122 -6.86 4.73 -1.33
N LYS A 123 -6.06 5.27 -2.28
CA LYS A 123 -4.62 5.53 -2.12
C LYS A 123 -4.28 7.02 -2.25
N GLY A 124 -5.26 7.93 -2.12
CA GLY A 124 -5.04 9.36 -2.25
C GLY A 124 -4.06 9.94 -1.21
N ASN A 125 -3.99 9.32 -0.04
CA ASN A 125 -3.03 9.67 1.02
C ASN A 125 -1.57 9.39 0.64
N LEU A 126 -1.30 8.54 -0.36
CA LEU A 126 0.05 8.21 -0.82
C LEU A 126 0.56 9.12 -1.95
N LEU A 127 -0.10 10.26 -2.21
CA LEU A 127 0.27 11.16 -3.31
C LEU A 127 1.74 11.60 -3.24
N GLN A 128 2.22 11.97 -2.06
CA GLN A 128 3.58 12.49 -1.89
C GLN A 128 4.63 11.40 -2.12
N GLU A 129 4.37 10.22 -1.58
CA GLU A 129 5.23 9.04 -1.77
C GLU A 129 5.35 8.71 -3.26
N PHE A 130 4.23 8.65 -3.99
CA PHE A 130 4.24 8.37 -5.42
C PHE A 130 4.88 9.48 -6.28
N GLN A 131 4.85 10.73 -5.82
CA GLN A 131 5.53 11.83 -6.51
C GLN A 131 7.05 11.80 -6.32
N GLN A 132 7.54 11.26 -5.23
CA GLN A 132 8.95 11.27 -4.85
C GLN A 132 9.64 9.92 -5.02
N ALA A 133 8.88 8.81 -5.07
CA ALA A 133 9.43 7.47 -5.15
C ALA A 133 10.32 7.27 -6.38
N GLN A 134 11.45 6.60 -6.16
CA GLN A 134 12.37 6.14 -7.20
C GLN A 134 12.44 4.62 -7.16
N GLY A 135 12.58 3.98 -8.33
CA GLY A 135 12.62 2.52 -8.40
C GLY A 135 11.28 1.88 -8.01
N LEU A 136 10.17 2.54 -8.35
CA LEU A 136 8.84 2.03 -8.05
C LEU A 136 8.50 0.84 -8.94
N GLU A 137 7.99 -0.21 -8.32
CA GLU A 137 7.43 -1.37 -8.96
C GLU A 137 5.94 -1.46 -8.65
N LEU A 138 5.13 -1.85 -9.61
CA LEU A 138 3.68 -1.91 -9.48
C LEU A 138 3.15 -3.31 -9.79
N ALA A 139 2.21 -3.75 -8.97
CA ALA A 139 1.30 -4.83 -9.30
C ALA A 139 0.01 -4.22 -9.84
N VAL A 140 -0.36 -4.55 -11.07
CA VAL A 140 -1.49 -3.93 -11.76
C VAL A 140 -2.38 -4.96 -12.45
N THR A 141 -3.67 -4.64 -12.55
CA THR A 141 -4.59 -5.31 -13.48
C THR A 141 -4.90 -4.38 -14.64
N LEU A 142 -5.26 -4.97 -15.80
CA LEU A 142 -5.60 -4.20 -17.00
C LEU A 142 -7.10 -3.90 -17.04
N SER A 143 -7.46 -2.70 -17.47
CA SER A 143 -8.84 -2.26 -17.60
C SER A 143 -9.03 -1.36 -18.82
N VAL A 144 -10.26 -1.26 -19.27
CA VAL A 144 -10.67 -0.36 -20.33
C VAL A 144 -11.37 0.85 -19.71
N ASN A 145 -10.94 2.03 -20.08
CA ASN A 145 -11.64 3.27 -19.76
C ASN A 145 -12.35 3.80 -21.01
N VAL A 146 -13.67 4.00 -20.93
CA VAL A 146 -14.47 4.59 -21.99
C VAL A 146 -14.92 5.99 -21.56
N TRP A 147 -14.43 7.01 -22.24
CA TRP A 147 -14.77 8.39 -21.95
C TRP A 147 -15.00 9.17 -23.26
N ASN A 148 -16.13 9.86 -23.37
CA ASN A 148 -16.53 10.62 -24.55
C ASN A 148 -16.41 9.83 -25.87
N GLY A 149 -16.77 8.54 -25.85
CA GLY A 149 -16.69 7.64 -27.01
C GLY A 149 -15.28 7.16 -27.36
N GLN A 150 -14.26 7.59 -26.62
CA GLN A 150 -12.90 7.09 -26.74
C GLN A 150 -12.66 5.94 -25.79
N THR A 151 -12.08 4.87 -26.30
CA THR A 151 -11.70 3.70 -25.52
C THR A 151 -10.19 3.70 -25.33
N THR A 152 -9.73 3.71 -24.09
CA THR A 152 -8.31 3.71 -23.74
C THR A 152 -7.99 2.60 -22.76
N LEU A 153 -6.78 2.04 -22.85
CA LEU A 153 -6.26 1.13 -21.85
C LEU A 153 -5.87 1.94 -20.59
N GLN A 154 -6.23 1.42 -19.44
CA GLN A 154 -5.92 1.97 -18.13
C GLN A 154 -5.45 0.84 -17.22
N LEU A 155 -4.47 1.13 -16.38
CA LEU A 155 -3.97 0.23 -15.36
C LEU A 155 -4.68 0.50 -14.04
N MET A 156 -5.01 -0.58 -13.32
CA MET A 156 -5.58 -0.51 -11.98
C MET A 156 -4.53 -1.00 -11.00
N LEU A 157 -4.14 -0.15 -10.05
CA LEU A 157 -3.14 -0.51 -9.05
C LEU A 157 -3.74 -1.47 -8.02
N GLU A 158 -3.12 -2.61 -7.88
CA GLU A 158 -3.39 -3.59 -6.80
C GLU A 158 -2.45 -3.34 -5.62
N ASP A 159 -1.14 -3.25 -5.90
CA ASP A 159 -0.11 -2.96 -4.90
C ASP A 159 1.10 -2.28 -5.54
N ALA A 160 1.98 -1.74 -4.69
CA ALA A 160 3.22 -1.10 -5.12
C ALA A 160 4.33 -1.39 -4.10
N ARG A 161 5.54 -1.59 -4.61
CA ARG A 161 6.74 -1.63 -3.76
C ARG A 161 7.83 -0.76 -4.37
N VAL A 162 8.78 -0.40 -3.53
CA VAL A 162 9.99 0.29 -3.94
C VAL A 162 11.20 -0.56 -3.58
N ASP A 163 12.19 -0.58 -4.46
CA ASP A 163 13.46 -1.23 -4.17
C ASP A 163 14.40 -0.21 -3.51
N GLY A 164 15.04 -0.64 -2.42
CA GLY A 164 15.94 0.20 -1.63
C GLY A 164 15.22 1.16 -0.67
N VAL A 165 16.02 2.03 -0.02
CA VAL A 165 15.53 2.99 0.95
C VAL A 165 14.98 4.22 0.24
N GLN A 166 13.70 4.54 0.50
CA GLN A 166 13.04 5.72 -0.03
C GLN A 166 13.20 6.91 0.90
N LEU A 167 13.53 8.07 0.35
CA LEU A 167 13.65 9.32 1.08
C LEU A 167 12.49 10.25 0.67
N PHE A 168 11.61 10.56 1.60
CA PHE A 168 10.46 11.41 1.37
C PHE A 168 10.62 12.76 2.07
N ASP A 169 10.52 13.85 1.32
CA ASP A 169 10.62 15.21 1.86
C ASP A 169 9.25 15.75 2.28
N PHE A 170 8.99 15.76 3.58
CA PHE A 170 7.78 16.28 4.21
C PHE A 170 8.05 17.56 5.01
N ARG A 171 9.08 18.32 4.67
CA ARG A 171 9.45 19.57 5.35
C ARG A 171 8.50 20.73 5.04
N SER A 172 7.58 20.57 4.09
CA SER A 172 6.55 21.57 3.81
C SER A 172 5.48 21.59 4.90
N LYS A 173 5.03 22.79 5.29
CA LYS A 173 4.06 23.00 6.38
C LYS A 173 2.67 22.41 6.13
N ASN A 174 2.34 22.11 4.87
CA ASN A 174 0.99 21.67 4.45
C ASN A 174 0.87 20.17 4.20
N ILE A 175 1.91 19.41 4.54
CA ILE A 175 1.94 17.95 4.33
C ILE A 175 1.88 17.27 5.70
N SER A 176 0.92 16.34 5.85
CA SER A 176 0.83 15.47 7.02
C SER A 176 1.64 14.21 6.81
N LEU A 177 2.41 13.81 7.82
CA LEU A 177 3.08 12.51 7.83
C LEU A 177 2.05 11.38 7.94
N PRO A 178 2.38 10.17 7.47
CA PRO A 178 1.65 8.98 7.86
C PRO A 178 1.59 8.85 9.39
N GLU A 179 0.43 8.43 9.91
CA GLU A 179 0.24 8.28 11.36
C GLU A 179 1.04 7.10 11.91
N GLY A 180 1.52 7.23 13.14
CA GLY A 180 2.13 6.12 13.89
C GLY A 180 3.58 5.80 13.52
N LEU A 181 4.27 6.63 12.72
CA LEU A 181 5.68 6.43 12.41
C LEU A 181 6.58 6.78 13.62
N PRO A 182 7.47 5.87 14.05
CA PRO A 182 8.45 6.17 15.08
C PRO A 182 9.54 7.13 14.58
N THR A 183 10.21 7.81 15.48
CA THR A 183 11.47 8.51 15.17
C THR A 183 12.60 7.50 14.99
N VAL A 184 13.72 7.93 14.40
CA VAL A 184 14.89 7.05 14.20
C VAL A 184 15.44 6.53 15.53
N GLU A 185 15.39 7.33 16.60
CA GLU A 185 15.85 6.96 17.94
C GLU A 185 14.92 5.94 18.62
N GLU A 186 13.63 6.01 18.34
CA GLU A 186 12.60 5.14 18.94
C GLU A 186 12.40 3.84 18.15
N ALA A 187 12.83 3.80 16.88
CA ALA A 187 12.55 2.71 15.96
C ALA A 187 13.32 1.43 16.31
N ALA A 188 12.62 0.31 16.34
CA ALA A 188 13.22 -1.01 16.38
C ALA A 188 14.00 -1.29 15.07
N ASP A 189 14.96 -2.23 15.11
CA ASP A 189 15.80 -2.56 13.94
C ASP A 189 14.98 -3.14 12.76
N THR A 190 13.79 -3.64 13.04
CA THR A 190 12.87 -4.23 12.07
C THR A 190 11.81 -3.28 11.54
N GLU A 191 11.80 -2.02 11.99
CA GLU A 191 10.82 -1.03 11.53
C GLU A 191 11.03 -0.71 10.04
N PRO A 192 9.96 -0.76 9.22
CA PRO A 192 10.08 -0.50 7.79
C PRO A 192 10.19 0.97 7.45
N ALA A 193 9.72 1.87 8.33
CA ALA A 193 9.68 3.31 8.06
C ALA A 193 9.91 4.14 9.33
N VAL A 194 10.60 5.27 9.16
CA VAL A 194 10.92 6.17 10.28
C VAL A 194 10.77 7.63 9.89
N VAL A 195 10.56 8.48 10.89
CA VAL A 195 10.59 9.94 10.74
C VAL A 195 11.93 10.49 11.22
N LEU A 196 12.53 11.34 10.41
CA LEU A 196 13.70 12.12 10.75
C LEU A 196 13.25 13.55 11.10
N ASN A 197 13.12 13.84 12.38
CA ASN A 197 12.70 15.15 12.88
C ASN A 197 13.86 16.12 13.08
N THR A 198 15.07 15.59 13.28
CA THR A 198 16.31 16.34 13.51
C THR A 198 17.32 15.98 12.44
N LEU A 199 18.26 16.87 12.17
CA LEU A 199 19.40 16.56 11.34
C LEU A 199 20.55 16.06 12.23
N PRO A 200 21.33 15.08 11.79
CA PRO A 200 22.51 14.65 12.53
C PRO A 200 23.59 15.74 12.48
N ASP A 201 24.37 15.86 13.54
CA ASP A 201 25.46 16.82 13.63
C ASP A 201 26.66 16.50 12.70
N SER A 202 26.71 15.26 12.21
CA SER A 202 27.77 14.79 11.33
C SER A 202 27.36 13.66 10.41
N ALA A 203 28.10 13.46 9.33
CA ALA A 203 27.92 12.31 8.44
C ALA A 203 28.17 10.97 9.14
N THR A 204 29.02 10.95 10.15
CA THR A 204 29.31 9.76 10.97
C THR A 204 28.11 9.39 11.82
N GLU A 205 27.46 10.36 12.41
CA GLU A 205 26.24 10.16 13.18
C GLU A 205 25.07 9.69 12.28
N LEU A 206 24.90 10.33 11.12
CA LEU A 206 23.93 9.89 10.12
C LEU A 206 24.14 8.41 9.76
N LYS A 207 25.38 8.00 9.53
CA LYS A 207 25.70 6.61 9.21
C LYS A 207 25.35 5.68 10.39
N ALA A 208 25.66 6.07 11.62
CA ALA A 208 25.37 5.28 12.81
C ALA A 208 23.85 5.08 13.03
N TRP A 209 23.02 6.07 12.70
CA TRP A 209 21.57 5.94 12.81
C TRP A 209 20.97 4.86 11.91
N PHE A 210 21.63 4.56 10.78
CA PHE A 210 21.13 3.61 9.79
C PHE A 210 21.91 2.30 9.76
N GLU A 211 23.04 2.21 10.47
CA GLU A 211 23.86 0.99 10.51
C GLU A 211 23.09 -0.16 11.20
N GLY A 212 22.91 -1.28 10.49
CA GLY A 212 22.18 -2.44 10.98
C GLY A 212 20.65 -2.32 10.94
N LYS A 213 20.09 -1.21 10.46
CA LYS A 213 18.66 -0.99 10.32
C LYS A 213 18.16 -1.40 8.93
N ALA A 214 16.95 -1.96 8.88
CA ALA A 214 16.31 -2.43 7.64
C ALA A 214 15.22 -1.46 7.14
N PHE A 215 15.42 -0.15 7.27
CA PHE A 215 14.43 0.83 6.83
C PHE A 215 14.21 0.79 5.31
N GLN A 216 12.95 0.85 4.91
CA GLN A 216 12.52 0.97 3.52
C GLN A 216 12.12 2.41 3.18
N ALA A 217 11.67 3.20 4.17
CA ALA A 217 11.26 4.58 3.99
C ALA A 217 11.75 5.49 5.12
N ILE A 218 12.22 6.69 4.75
CA ILE A 218 12.64 7.73 5.69
C ILE A 218 11.91 9.02 5.32
N TYR A 219 11.15 9.55 6.27
CA TYR A 219 10.35 10.76 6.11
C TYR A 219 11.04 11.94 6.81
N PHE A 220 11.47 12.92 6.02
CA PHE A 220 12.10 14.14 6.55
C PHE A 220 11.01 15.16 6.91
N LYS A 221 10.94 15.55 8.17
CA LYS A 221 10.00 16.58 8.69
C LYS A 221 10.67 17.79 9.35
N ASN A 222 11.97 17.90 9.28
CA ASN A 222 12.68 18.97 9.96
C ASN A 222 12.33 20.37 9.41
N ASN A 223 12.29 21.36 10.28
CA ASN A 223 12.05 22.75 9.92
C ASN A 223 13.40 23.39 9.55
N ILE A 224 13.68 23.57 8.26
CA ILE A 224 14.96 24.10 7.73
C ILE A 224 15.39 25.45 8.36
N LYS A 225 14.47 26.18 9.00
CA LYS A 225 14.80 27.45 9.64
C LYS A 225 15.77 27.34 10.82
N GLU A 226 15.92 26.18 11.43
CA GLU A 226 16.84 25.94 12.54
C GLU A 226 18.24 25.50 12.11
N ALA A 227 18.41 25.07 10.87
CA ALA A 227 19.67 24.52 10.36
C ALA A 227 20.67 25.56 9.79
N TYR A 228 20.33 26.86 9.80
CA TYR A 228 21.14 27.94 9.23
C TYR A 228 21.43 29.11 10.20
N TYR A 229 21.38 28.88 11.50
CA TYR A 229 21.84 29.86 12.50
C TYR A 229 22.82 29.25 13.48
#